data_9fce8dd37f165a3c9529bebfea65b7f3
#
_entry.id   9fce8dd37f165a3c9529bebfea65b7f3
#
_cell.length_a   1.000
_cell.length_b   1.000
_cell.length_c   1.000
_cell.angle_alpha   90.00
_cell.angle_beta   90.00
_cell.angle_gamma   90.00
#
_symmetry.space_group_name_H-M   'P 1'
#
loop_
_entity.id
_entity.type
_entity.pdbx_description
1 polymer ?
#
loop_
_entity_poly.entity_id
_entity_poly.type
_entity_poly.pdbx_seq_one_letter_code
_entity_poly.pdbx_strand_id
1 'polypeptide(L)'
;MQWNGGGTMTVGEVLEVARDWVATKLPENPGVQAVYVAGSLNRLSPEQPMPDSSDVDIHVVQGSRGSWRTDGLYRGVLLQCSVNSIDLGDAAAVLAHPYEGHPLLFGRARADPHGVLASMRRAARAHFAEHRWVVARCEVALRSANEWLDMLDRQQGGQLQWASALIAWAVASVAATCAVATQRDPGGRKCLVIAREVLLKVRRADLYERLLAGFGVGRLTVERVKAMHAESLELFDRAVALHRTRVPGDDQLREYYRPYVAAGAAEIMDQGLYQEAMWRIHRTYYPAAAVLLADAAEAERGLYGEMWRSVRRDLGLDSEARIRARASELRVLSADVLEAVVAVAVAEDTN
;
A
#
# COMPACT_ATOMS: atom_id res chain seq x y z
N MET A 1 -17.41 -15.67 -12.36
CA MET A 1 -17.16 -15.89 -13.81
C MET A 1 -15.81 -16.56 -13.91
N GLN A 2 -15.76 -17.86 -14.16
CA GLN A 2 -14.51 -18.59 -14.31
C GLN A 2 -13.82 -18.12 -15.59
N TRP A 3 -12.53 -17.80 -15.46
CA TRP A 3 -11.66 -17.48 -16.59
C TRP A 3 -11.50 -18.74 -17.45
N ASN A 4 -12.08 -18.74 -18.66
CA ASN A 4 -12.11 -19.90 -19.58
C ASN A 4 -10.91 -19.93 -20.53
N GLY A 5 -9.75 -19.45 -20.14
CA GLY A 5 -8.51 -19.55 -20.89
C GLY A 5 -7.51 -20.42 -20.15
N GLY A 6 -7.29 -21.65 -20.60
CA GLY A 6 -6.49 -22.69 -19.94
C GLY A 6 -4.98 -22.45 -19.90
N GLY A 7 -4.51 -21.22 -19.62
CA GLY A 7 -3.11 -20.89 -19.41
C GLY A 7 -2.97 -19.66 -18.55
N THR A 8 -1.96 -19.63 -17.65
CA THR A 8 -1.58 -18.45 -16.90
C THR A 8 -0.95 -17.45 -17.86
N MET A 9 -1.51 -16.22 -17.96
CA MET A 9 -0.92 -15.16 -18.78
C MET A 9 0.50 -14.84 -18.30
N THR A 10 1.38 -14.55 -19.24
CA THR A 10 2.71 -14.00 -18.92
C THR A 10 2.63 -12.52 -18.57
N VAL A 11 3.66 -12.02 -17.89
CA VAL A 11 3.78 -10.57 -17.58
C VAL A 11 3.73 -9.73 -18.86
N GLY A 12 4.34 -10.21 -19.96
CA GLY A 12 4.31 -9.55 -21.27
C GLY A 12 2.89 -9.40 -21.81
N GLU A 13 2.10 -10.49 -21.81
CA GLU A 13 0.70 -10.49 -22.26
C GLU A 13 -0.17 -9.55 -21.40
N VAL A 14 0.04 -9.55 -20.09
CA VAL A 14 -0.66 -8.64 -19.15
C VAL A 14 -0.35 -7.18 -19.43
N LEU A 15 0.93 -6.86 -19.73
CA LEU A 15 1.33 -5.51 -20.08
C LEU A 15 0.77 -5.05 -21.45
N GLU A 16 0.55 -5.97 -22.38
CA GLU A 16 -0.14 -5.68 -23.65
C GLU A 16 -1.63 -5.40 -23.41
N VAL A 17 -2.30 -6.15 -22.52
CA VAL A 17 -3.68 -5.86 -22.11
C VAL A 17 -3.78 -4.46 -21.48
N ALA A 18 -2.84 -4.10 -20.61
CA ALA A 18 -2.80 -2.75 -20.04
C ALA A 18 -2.58 -1.65 -21.09
N ARG A 19 -1.71 -1.91 -22.09
CA ARG A 19 -1.50 -0.99 -23.21
C ARG A 19 -2.78 -0.79 -24.03
N ASP A 20 -3.48 -1.86 -24.34
CA ASP A 20 -4.75 -1.81 -25.08
C ASP A 20 -5.82 -1.04 -24.30
N TRP A 21 -5.92 -1.27 -22.98
CA TRP A 21 -6.84 -0.52 -22.14
C TRP A 21 -6.53 0.98 -22.15
N VAL A 22 -5.25 1.38 -22.01
CA VAL A 22 -4.83 2.78 -22.08
C VAL A 22 -5.20 3.40 -23.43
N ALA A 23 -4.92 2.70 -24.55
CA ALA A 23 -5.26 3.18 -25.87
C ALA A 23 -6.76 3.40 -26.07
N THR A 24 -7.58 2.54 -25.47
CA THR A 24 -9.06 2.64 -25.52
C THR A 24 -9.56 3.80 -24.67
N LYS A 25 -8.97 4.04 -23.48
CA LYS A 25 -9.46 5.04 -22.53
C LYS A 25 -8.89 6.45 -22.74
N LEU A 26 -7.72 6.55 -23.32
CA LEU A 26 -7.04 7.84 -23.53
C LEU A 26 -7.85 8.85 -24.35
N PRO A 27 -8.52 8.48 -25.48
CA PRO A 27 -9.35 9.41 -26.26
C PRO A 27 -10.56 9.96 -25.48
N GLU A 28 -11.04 9.22 -24.49
CA GLU A 28 -12.17 9.65 -23.64
C GLU A 28 -11.74 10.73 -22.60
N ASN A 29 -10.42 10.98 -22.45
CA ASN A 29 -9.86 11.80 -21.40
C ASN A 29 -8.80 12.79 -21.97
N PRO A 30 -9.20 13.82 -22.71
CA PRO A 30 -8.27 14.71 -23.43
C PRO A 30 -7.35 15.54 -22.52
N GLY A 31 -7.65 15.63 -21.20
CA GLY A 31 -6.80 16.33 -20.22
C GLY A 31 -5.63 15.48 -19.69
N VAL A 32 -5.45 14.24 -20.16
CA VAL A 32 -4.36 13.38 -19.76
C VAL A 32 -3.04 13.86 -20.34
N GLN A 33 -2.06 14.08 -19.47
CA GLN A 33 -0.70 14.52 -19.85
C GLN A 33 0.24 13.32 -20.03
N ALA A 34 0.11 12.31 -19.20
CA ALA A 34 0.92 11.09 -19.28
C ALA A 34 0.22 9.89 -18.65
N VAL A 35 0.58 8.68 -19.12
CA VAL A 35 0.20 7.40 -18.50
C VAL A 35 1.44 6.52 -18.38
N TYR A 36 1.64 5.92 -17.21
CA TYR A 36 2.70 4.94 -16.98
C TYR A 36 2.23 3.80 -16.11
N VAL A 37 2.89 2.64 -16.26
CA VAL A 37 2.69 1.46 -15.41
C VAL A 37 3.81 1.44 -14.36
N ALA A 38 3.42 1.25 -13.10
CA ALA A 38 4.31 1.14 -11.96
C ALA A 38 4.27 -0.27 -11.33
N GLY A 39 4.73 -0.38 -10.09
CA GLY A 39 4.59 -1.60 -9.29
C GLY A 39 5.55 -2.73 -9.65
N SER A 40 5.22 -3.91 -9.10
CA SER A 40 6.09 -5.10 -9.14
C SER A 40 6.33 -5.63 -10.56
N LEU A 41 5.38 -5.47 -11.47
CA LEU A 41 5.48 -5.96 -12.85
C LEU A 41 6.64 -5.39 -13.63
N ASN A 42 7.10 -4.18 -13.29
CA ASN A 42 8.24 -3.57 -13.94
C ASN A 42 9.57 -4.28 -13.68
N ARG A 43 9.62 -5.15 -12.66
CA ARG A 43 10.81 -5.91 -12.24
C ARG A 43 10.78 -7.37 -12.68
N LEU A 44 9.65 -7.84 -13.22
CA LEU A 44 9.49 -9.21 -13.69
C LEU A 44 9.87 -9.33 -15.16
N SER A 45 10.39 -10.52 -15.54
CA SER A 45 10.61 -10.85 -16.95
C SER A 45 9.28 -10.96 -17.69
N PRO A 46 9.17 -10.45 -18.93
CA PRO A 46 7.96 -10.59 -19.76
C PRO A 46 7.49 -12.04 -19.96
N GLU A 47 8.41 -12.99 -19.93
CA GLU A 47 8.14 -14.42 -20.15
C GLU A 47 7.63 -15.13 -18.88
N GLN A 48 7.78 -14.52 -17.71
CA GLN A 48 7.31 -15.11 -16.46
C GLN A 48 5.78 -15.15 -16.41
N PRO A 49 5.21 -16.21 -15.81
CA PRO A 49 3.79 -16.22 -15.46
C PRO A 49 3.45 -15.03 -14.54
N MET A 50 2.30 -14.41 -14.77
CA MET A 50 1.78 -13.36 -13.89
C MET A 50 1.44 -13.95 -12.52
N PRO A 51 2.01 -13.44 -11.40
CA PRO A 51 1.64 -13.92 -10.08
C PRO A 51 0.20 -13.53 -9.72
N ASP A 52 -0.56 -14.44 -9.11
CA ASP A 52 -1.93 -14.19 -8.63
C ASP A 52 -1.98 -13.04 -7.59
N SER A 53 -0.87 -12.81 -6.91
CA SER A 53 -0.69 -11.72 -5.94
C SER A 53 -0.43 -10.35 -6.58
N SER A 54 -0.34 -10.25 -7.90
CA SER A 54 -0.01 -9.02 -8.62
C SER A 54 -1.19 -8.48 -9.41
N ASP A 55 -1.22 -7.18 -9.55
CA ASP A 55 -2.11 -6.38 -10.36
C ASP A 55 -1.29 -5.47 -11.28
N VAL A 56 -1.95 -4.70 -12.13
CA VAL A 56 -1.30 -3.70 -12.96
C VAL A 56 -1.62 -2.32 -12.41
N ASP A 57 -0.62 -1.67 -11.83
CA ASP A 57 -0.73 -0.29 -11.34
C ASP A 57 -0.59 0.68 -12.53
N ILE A 58 -1.70 1.25 -12.99
CA ILE A 58 -1.73 2.27 -14.03
C ILE A 58 -1.84 3.63 -13.36
N HIS A 59 -0.87 4.50 -13.60
CA HIS A 59 -0.85 5.87 -13.12
C HIS A 59 -1.14 6.82 -14.27
N VAL A 60 -2.11 7.69 -14.08
CA VAL A 60 -2.52 8.72 -15.04
C VAL A 60 -2.18 10.08 -14.47
N VAL A 61 -1.42 10.88 -15.20
CA VAL A 61 -1.14 12.28 -14.85
C VAL A 61 -2.10 13.15 -15.63
N GLN A 62 -2.86 13.98 -14.92
CA GLN A 62 -3.85 14.87 -15.50
C GLN A 62 -3.73 16.27 -14.91
N GLY A 63 -3.74 17.29 -15.78
CA GLY A 63 -3.52 18.69 -15.39
C GLY A 63 -4.68 19.35 -14.64
N SER A 64 -5.87 18.78 -14.65
CA SER A 64 -7.02 19.23 -13.86
C SER A 64 -7.39 18.16 -12.85
N ARG A 65 -7.82 18.56 -11.65
CA ARG A 65 -8.29 17.65 -10.60
C ARG A 65 -9.49 16.82 -11.07
N GLY A 66 -9.22 15.75 -11.81
CA GLY A 66 -10.18 14.69 -12.09
C GLY A 66 -9.76 13.50 -11.24
N SER A 67 -10.57 13.11 -10.29
CA SER A 67 -10.37 11.91 -9.50
C SER A 67 -11.18 10.77 -10.11
N TRP A 68 -10.72 10.17 -11.20
CA TRP A 68 -11.30 8.90 -11.57
C TRP A 68 -10.30 7.79 -11.19
N ARG A 69 -10.74 6.95 -10.30
CA ARG A 69 -10.11 5.68 -10.02
C ARG A 69 -11.03 4.61 -10.58
N THR A 70 -10.59 3.90 -11.57
CA THR A 70 -11.29 2.75 -12.12
C THR A 70 -10.44 1.52 -11.90
N ASP A 71 -10.69 0.84 -10.78
CA ASP A 71 -10.15 -0.50 -10.57
C ASP A 71 -11.13 -1.51 -11.17
N GLY A 72 -10.64 -2.55 -11.81
CA GLY A 72 -11.50 -3.56 -12.36
C GLY A 72 -10.77 -4.60 -13.19
N LEU A 73 -11.53 -5.59 -13.66
CA LEU A 73 -11.05 -6.56 -14.62
C LEU A 73 -11.20 -6.03 -16.04
N TYR A 74 -10.11 -6.01 -16.78
CA TYR A 74 -10.12 -5.79 -18.21
C TYR A 74 -9.48 -6.98 -18.91
N ARG A 75 -10.23 -7.70 -19.76
CA ARG A 75 -9.80 -8.95 -20.39
C ARG A 75 -9.18 -9.95 -19.42
N GLY A 76 -9.74 -10.06 -18.22
CA GLY A 76 -9.28 -10.98 -17.18
C GLY A 76 -8.09 -10.48 -16.36
N VAL A 77 -7.52 -9.33 -16.67
CA VAL A 77 -6.40 -8.72 -15.93
C VAL A 77 -6.94 -7.70 -14.92
N LEU A 78 -6.47 -7.80 -13.67
CA LEU A 78 -6.80 -6.81 -12.64
C LEU A 78 -5.98 -5.53 -12.88
N LEU A 79 -6.67 -4.46 -13.24
CA LEU A 79 -6.09 -3.13 -13.41
C LEU A 79 -6.46 -2.25 -12.22
N GLN A 80 -5.47 -1.63 -11.60
CA GLN A 80 -5.65 -0.54 -10.63
C GLN A 80 -5.22 0.77 -11.29
N CYS A 81 -6.16 1.70 -11.44
CA CYS A 81 -5.88 2.99 -12.06
C CYS A 81 -5.95 4.10 -11.03
N SER A 82 -4.85 4.80 -10.84
CA SER A 82 -4.77 6.00 -10.00
C SER A 82 -4.50 7.25 -10.85
N VAL A 83 -5.17 8.35 -10.50
CA VAL A 83 -4.97 9.64 -11.17
C VAL A 83 -4.19 10.56 -10.25
N ASN A 84 -3.08 11.06 -10.75
CA ASN A 84 -2.19 11.97 -10.06
C ASN A 84 -2.35 13.39 -10.62
N SER A 85 -2.35 14.36 -9.72
CA SER A 85 -2.33 15.79 -10.07
C SER A 85 -0.95 16.41 -9.87
N ILE A 86 0.12 15.57 -9.94
CA ILE A 86 1.48 16.08 -9.81
C ILE A 86 1.83 16.95 -11.00
N ASP A 87 2.42 18.11 -10.73
CA ASP A 87 2.87 19.01 -11.79
C ASP A 87 4.14 18.45 -12.45
N LEU A 88 4.02 18.00 -13.70
CA LEU A 88 5.17 17.54 -14.48
C LEU A 88 6.12 18.68 -14.90
N GLY A 89 5.76 19.93 -14.68
CA GLY A 89 6.65 21.09 -14.83
C GLY A 89 7.55 21.32 -13.63
N ASP A 90 7.22 20.75 -12.46
CA ASP A 90 7.96 20.91 -11.21
C ASP A 90 8.77 19.67 -10.85
N ALA A 91 10.04 19.65 -11.28
CA ALA A 91 10.97 18.57 -10.96
C ALA A 91 11.23 18.43 -9.46
N ALA A 92 11.21 19.52 -8.69
CA ALA A 92 11.44 19.49 -7.25
C ALA A 92 10.27 18.79 -6.53
N ALA A 93 9.04 19.10 -6.92
CA ALA A 93 7.85 18.42 -6.38
C ALA A 93 7.88 16.91 -6.66
N VAL A 94 8.29 16.49 -7.87
CA VAL A 94 8.44 15.07 -8.22
C VAL A 94 9.54 14.40 -7.38
N LEU A 95 10.70 15.06 -7.27
CA LEU A 95 11.86 14.53 -6.54
C LEU A 95 11.62 14.40 -5.03
N ALA A 96 10.78 15.28 -4.47
CA ALA A 96 10.42 15.25 -3.06
C ALA A 96 9.23 14.33 -2.75
N HIS A 97 8.51 13.78 -3.75
CA HIS A 97 7.30 13.00 -3.52
C HIS A 97 7.62 11.53 -3.20
N PRO A 98 7.32 11.03 -1.99
CA PRO A 98 7.74 9.70 -1.54
C PRO A 98 7.07 8.57 -2.31
N TYR A 99 5.79 8.72 -2.68
CA TYR A 99 4.98 7.65 -3.27
C TYR A 99 4.92 7.72 -4.80
N GLU A 100 4.99 8.91 -5.39
CA GLU A 100 4.85 9.09 -6.84
C GLU A 100 6.19 9.34 -7.55
N GLY A 101 7.20 9.85 -6.83
CA GLY A 101 8.50 10.18 -7.43
C GLY A 101 9.16 8.97 -8.11
N HIS A 102 9.30 7.86 -7.39
CA HIS A 102 9.88 6.63 -7.96
C HIS A 102 9.02 6.05 -9.11
N PRO A 103 7.70 5.80 -8.94
CA PRO A 103 6.86 5.29 -10.02
C PRO A 103 6.88 6.17 -11.26
N LEU A 104 6.77 7.47 -11.11
CA LEU A 104 6.75 8.42 -12.22
C LEU A 104 8.08 8.42 -12.98
N LEU A 105 9.20 8.43 -12.26
CA LEU A 105 10.51 8.48 -12.90
C LEU A 105 10.92 7.14 -13.53
N PHE A 106 10.61 6.01 -12.92
CA PHE A 106 11.12 4.69 -13.30
C PHE A 106 10.05 3.74 -13.86
N GLY A 107 8.76 4.04 -13.74
CA GLY A 107 7.68 3.28 -14.34
C GLY A 107 7.76 3.20 -15.87
N ARG A 108 7.07 2.24 -16.47
CA ARG A 108 7.03 2.08 -17.94
C ARG A 108 6.01 3.05 -18.55
N ALA A 109 6.46 4.04 -19.33
CA ALA A 109 5.55 4.95 -20.04
C ALA A 109 4.63 4.17 -20.99
N ARG A 110 3.35 4.55 -21.04
CA ARG A 110 2.32 3.97 -21.94
C ARG A 110 1.74 5.04 -22.87
N ALA A 111 1.60 6.27 -22.38
CA ALA A 111 1.24 7.41 -23.21
C ALA A 111 1.97 8.66 -22.70
N ASP A 112 2.42 9.48 -23.60
CA ASP A 112 3.06 10.78 -23.33
C ASP A 112 2.87 11.67 -24.58
N PRO A 113 1.61 12.07 -24.88
CA PRO A 113 1.25 12.69 -26.15
C PRO A 113 1.99 14.02 -26.40
N HIS A 114 2.41 14.68 -25.34
CA HIS A 114 3.10 15.98 -25.43
C HIS A 114 4.57 15.94 -25.01
N GLY A 115 5.11 14.74 -24.69
CA GLY A 115 6.51 14.57 -24.28
C GLY A 115 6.86 15.14 -22.90
N VAL A 116 5.85 15.51 -22.11
CA VAL A 116 6.04 16.13 -20.79
C VAL A 116 6.65 15.17 -19.77
N LEU A 117 6.21 13.89 -19.77
CA LEU A 117 6.79 12.86 -18.92
C LEU A 117 8.24 12.57 -19.30
N ALA A 118 8.52 12.45 -20.59
CA ALA A 118 9.89 12.24 -21.08
C ALA A 118 10.81 13.42 -20.72
N SER A 119 10.30 14.65 -20.79
CA SER A 119 11.05 15.86 -20.38
C SER A 119 11.33 15.86 -18.89
N MET A 120 10.31 15.60 -18.05
CA MET A 120 10.44 15.48 -16.60
C MET A 120 11.48 14.41 -16.22
N ARG A 121 11.41 13.24 -16.84
CA ARG A 121 12.37 12.15 -16.57
C ARG A 121 13.81 12.52 -16.89
N ARG A 122 14.04 13.25 -17.99
CA ARG A 122 15.38 13.77 -18.32
C ARG A 122 15.89 14.78 -17.29
N ALA A 123 15.00 15.63 -16.77
CA ALA A 123 15.38 16.65 -15.79
C ALA A 123 15.62 16.08 -14.39
N ALA A 124 14.88 15.04 -13.98
CA ALA A 124 14.83 14.63 -12.59
C ALA A 124 15.57 13.31 -12.27
N ARG A 125 15.68 12.34 -13.21
CA ARG A 125 16.24 11.01 -12.89
C ARG A 125 17.66 11.05 -12.34
N ALA A 126 18.54 11.89 -12.88
CA ALA A 126 19.92 12.00 -12.43
C ALA A 126 20.04 12.52 -10.99
N HIS A 127 19.02 13.25 -10.54
CA HIS A 127 18.98 13.87 -9.22
C HIS A 127 18.22 13.05 -8.16
N PHE A 128 17.54 11.98 -8.57
CA PHE A 128 16.66 11.23 -7.67
C PHE A 128 17.39 10.64 -6.46
N ALA A 129 18.64 10.23 -6.64
CA ALA A 129 19.50 9.67 -5.61
C ALA A 129 20.18 10.72 -4.71
N GLU A 130 20.17 12.01 -5.09
CA GLU A 130 20.81 13.04 -4.28
C GLU A 130 20.27 13.07 -2.85
N HIS A 131 21.17 13.12 -1.88
CA HIS A 131 20.87 13.07 -0.46
C HIS A 131 19.74 14.02 -0.05
N ARG A 132 19.77 15.28 -0.50
CA ARG A 132 18.71 16.27 -0.20
C ARG A 132 17.30 15.79 -0.58
N TRP A 133 17.17 15.07 -1.71
CA TRP A 133 15.88 14.57 -2.16
C TRP A 133 15.46 13.29 -1.45
N VAL A 134 16.43 12.44 -1.08
CA VAL A 134 16.16 11.29 -0.22
C VAL A 134 15.62 11.77 1.13
N VAL A 135 16.28 12.73 1.78
CA VAL A 135 15.82 13.33 3.04
C VAL A 135 14.43 13.92 2.89
N ALA A 136 14.21 14.77 1.86
CA ALA A 136 12.90 15.39 1.63
C ALA A 136 11.77 14.37 1.50
N ARG A 137 12.00 13.28 0.73
CA ARG A 137 11.02 12.18 0.61
C ARG A 137 10.77 11.48 1.94
N CYS A 138 11.82 11.21 2.71
CA CYS A 138 11.68 10.58 4.03
C CYS A 138 10.87 11.45 4.98
N GLU A 139 11.12 12.76 5.03
CA GLU A 139 10.37 13.72 5.86
C GLU A 139 8.89 13.77 5.47
N VAL A 140 8.57 13.75 4.16
CA VAL A 140 7.17 13.72 3.71
C VAL A 140 6.49 12.41 4.08
N ALA A 141 7.16 11.26 3.94
CA ALA A 141 6.61 9.96 4.34
C ALA A 141 6.30 9.92 5.85
N LEU A 142 7.21 10.44 6.68
CA LEU A 142 6.99 10.53 8.13
C LEU A 142 5.92 11.55 8.51
N ARG A 143 5.78 12.65 7.77
CA ARG A 143 4.68 13.57 7.97
C ARG A 143 3.34 12.87 7.81
N SER A 144 3.20 12.01 6.79
CA SER A 144 2.01 11.18 6.63
C SER A 144 1.77 10.27 7.83
N ALA A 145 2.81 9.67 8.42
CA ALA A 145 2.66 8.89 9.65
C ALA A 145 2.08 9.71 10.80
N ASN A 146 2.62 10.92 11.01
CA ASN A 146 2.14 11.82 12.06
C ASN A 146 0.69 12.30 11.79
N GLU A 147 0.33 12.57 10.55
CA GLU A 147 -1.05 12.95 10.19
C GLU A 147 -2.06 11.86 10.58
N TRP A 148 -1.74 10.57 10.37
CA TRP A 148 -2.58 9.46 10.83
C TRP A 148 -2.69 9.42 12.36
N LEU A 149 -1.58 9.65 13.09
CA LEU A 149 -1.58 9.69 14.54
C LEU A 149 -2.33 10.92 15.09
N ASP A 150 -2.26 12.06 14.41
CA ASP A 150 -3.03 13.25 14.74
C ASP A 150 -4.53 13.07 14.49
N MET A 151 -4.89 12.32 13.42
CA MET A 151 -6.27 11.90 13.22
C MET A 151 -6.75 11.01 14.35
N LEU A 152 -5.91 10.09 14.82
CA LEU A 152 -6.22 9.23 15.97
C LEU A 152 -6.43 10.03 17.25
N ASP A 153 -5.60 11.06 17.50
CA ASP A 153 -5.72 11.90 18.70
C ASP A 153 -7.03 12.71 18.71
N ARG A 154 -7.56 13.04 17.55
CA ARG A 154 -8.87 13.72 17.42
C ARG A 154 -10.06 12.79 17.63
N GLN A 155 -9.87 11.47 17.61
CA GLN A 155 -10.96 10.52 17.82
C GLN A 155 -11.30 10.35 19.29
N GLN A 156 -12.58 10.18 19.60
CA GLN A 156 -13.11 9.99 20.94
C GLN A 156 -14.16 8.88 20.99
N GLY A 157 -14.26 8.22 22.14
CA GLY A 157 -15.34 7.27 22.42
C GLY A 157 -15.44 6.13 21.41
N GLY A 158 -16.63 5.90 20.86
CA GLY A 158 -16.92 4.81 19.92
C GLY A 158 -16.13 4.84 18.62
N GLN A 159 -15.55 6.00 18.23
CA GLN A 159 -14.70 6.09 17.04
C GLN A 159 -13.38 5.35 17.19
N LEU A 160 -12.91 5.16 18.42
CA LEU A 160 -11.67 4.40 18.71
C LEU A 160 -11.75 2.91 18.32
N GLN A 161 -12.94 2.39 18.04
CA GLN A 161 -13.04 1.03 17.49
C GLN A 161 -12.28 0.85 16.16
N TRP A 162 -12.04 1.94 15.42
CA TRP A 162 -11.32 1.95 14.14
C TRP A 162 -9.87 2.42 14.27
N ALA A 163 -9.38 2.68 15.49
CA ALA A 163 -8.03 3.16 15.75
C ALA A 163 -6.93 2.26 15.17
N SER A 164 -7.17 0.94 15.10
CA SER A 164 -6.21 0.01 14.51
C SER A 164 -5.90 0.30 13.03
N ALA A 165 -6.85 0.84 12.29
CA ALA A 165 -6.62 1.24 10.89
C ALA A 165 -5.65 2.44 10.82
N LEU A 166 -5.85 3.45 11.67
CA LEU A 166 -4.97 4.64 11.71
C LEU A 166 -3.56 4.26 12.17
N ILE A 167 -3.45 3.38 13.19
CA ILE A 167 -2.15 2.84 13.63
C ILE A 167 -1.48 2.05 12.50
N ALA A 168 -2.21 1.17 11.81
CA ALA A 168 -1.68 0.41 10.70
C ALA A 168 -1.17 1.32 9.56
N TRP A 169 -1.89 2.39 9.23
CA TRP A 169 -1.46 3.37 8.24
C TRP A 169 -0.24 4.17 8.69
N ALA A 170 -0.17 4.57 9.96
CA ALA A 170 1.01 5.22 10.51
C ALA A 170 2.25 4.31 10.44
N VAL A 171 2.12 3.04 10.83
CA VAL A 171 3.18 2.02 10.71
C VAL A 171 3.62 1.83 9.26
N ALA A 172 2.67 1.75 8.31
CA ALA A 172 2.99 1.62 6.90
C ALA A 172 3.75 2.84 6.37
N SER A 173 3.43 4.05 6.83
CA SER A 173 4.14 5.28 6.45
C SER A 173 5.56 5.31 7.02
N VAL A 174 5.76 4.85 8.27
CA VAL A 174 7.11 4.66 8.83
C VAL A 174 7.90 3.61 8.05
N ALA A 175 7.27 2.48 7.70
CA ALA A 175 7.90 1.45 6.87
C ALA A 175 8.24 1.97 5.46
N ALA A 176 7.39 2.80 4.86
CA ALA A 176 7.64 3.43 3.57
C ALA A 176 8.88 4.33 3.58
N THR A 177 9.19 4.97 4.73
CA THR A 177 10.42 5.77 4.88
C THR A 177 11.68 4.93 4.64
N CYS A 178 11.70 3.66 5.08
CA CYS A 178 12.81 2.74 4.81
C CYS A 178 12.97 2.46 3.30
N ALA A 179 11.88 2.25 2.59
CA ALA A 179 11.92 2.03 1.14
C ALA A 179 12.42 3.27 0.39
N VAL A 180 11.90 4.43 0.76
CA VAL A 180 12.23 5.72 0.15
C VAL A 180 13.70 6.08 0.38
N ALA A 181 14.24 5.82 1.58
CA ALA A 181 15.64 6.05 1.92
C ALA A 181 16.59 5.21 1.04
N THR A 182 16.16 4.01 0.64
CA THR A 182 16.90 3.12 -0.26
C THR A 182 16.44 3.23 -1.72
N GLN A 183 15.78 4.32 -2.10
CA GLN A 183 15.32 4.62 -3.46
C GLN A 183 14.44 3.52 -4.08
N ARG A 184 13.73 2.78 -3.22
CA ARG A 184 12.78 1.74 -3.65
C ARG A 184 11.37 2.33 -3.70
N ASP A 185 10.54 1.71 -4.51
CA ASP A 185 9.10 1.94 -4.44
C ASP A 185 8.61 1.57 -3.02
N PRO A 186 7.92 2.48 -2.30
CA PRO A 186 7.42 2.21 -0.94
C PRO A 186 6.38 1.07 -0.87
N GLY A 187 5.95 0.59 -2.00
CA GLY A 187 5.26 -0.66 -2.31
C GLY A 187 4.24 -1.16 -1.31
N GLY A 188 2.98 -0.93 -1.61
CA GLY A 188 1.79 -1.19 -0.79
C GLY A 188 1.84 -2.42 0.14
N ARG A 189 1.73 -3.64 -0.41
CA ARG A 189 1.58 -4.86 0.43
C ARG A 189 2.88 -5.33 1.13
N LYS A 190 4.05 -5.00 0.56
CA LYS A 190 5.37 -5.46 1.05
C LYS A 190 6.10 -4.41 1.90
N CYS A 191 5.43 -3.35 2.36
CA CYS A 191 6.10 -2.26 3.09
C CYS A 191 6.86 -2.76 4.33
N LEU A 192 6.30 -3.67 5.13
CA LEU A 192 6.97 -4.24 6.31
C LEU A 192 8.12 -5.18 5.93
N VAL A 193 8.00 -5.92 4.82
CA VAL A 193 9.10 -6.76 4.30
C VAL A 193 10.29 -5.88 3.92
N ILE A 194 10.05 -4.77 3.21
CA ILE A 194 11.08 -3.82 2.81
C ILE A 194 11.71 -3.16 4.06
N ALA A 195 10.89 -2.72 5.02
CA ALA A 195 11.39 -2.13 6.26
C ALA A 195 12.29 -3.10 7.02
N ARG A 196 11.91 -4.39 7.11
CA ARG A 196 12.74 -5.45 7.70
C ARG A 196 14.10 -5.53 7.01
N GLU A 197 14.13 -5.68 5.69
CA GLU A 197 15.37 -5.78 4.92
C GLU A 197 16.29 -4.57 5.17
N VAL A 198 15.72 -3.36 5.12
CA VAL A 198 16.49 -2.12 5.29
C VAL A 198 17.03 -1.99 6.70
N LEU A 199 16.17 -2.14 7.73
CA LEU A 199 16.57 -1.96 9.11
C LEU A 199 17.58 -3.03 9.57
N LEU A 200 17.49 -4.27 9.09
CA LEU A 200 18.49 -5.30 9.35
C LEU A 200 19.81 -4.99 8.63
N LYS A 201 19.78 -4.51 7.37
CA LYS A 201 21.00 -4.10 6.63
C LYS A 201 21.75 -2.99 7.37
N VAL A 202 21.04 -2.04 7.97
CA VAL A 202 21.65 -0.95 8.76
C VAL A 202 21.91 -1.32 10.22
N ARG A 203 21.78 -2.59 10.58
CA ARG A 203 22.01 -3.14 11.93
C ARG A 203 21.12 -2.52 13.01
N ARG A 204 19.90 -2.14 12.66
CA ARG A 204 18.89 -1.61 13.56
C ARG A 204 17.70 -2.56 13.71
N ALA A 205 17.99 -3.82 14.04
CA ALA A 205 16.99 -4.82 14.36
C ALA A 205 16.03 -4.36 15.48
N ASP A 206 16.53 -3.58 16.43
CA ASP A 206 15.75 -2.96 17.51
C ASP A 206 14.60 -2.10 16.99
N LEU A 207 14.86 -1.29 15.96
CA LEU A 207 13.81 -0.46 15.33
C LEU A 207 12.77 -1.29 14.58
N TYR A 208 13.23 -2.37 13.93
CA TYR A 208 12.31 -3.29 13.27
C TYR A 208 11.38 -4.00 14.26
N GLU A 209 11.90 -4.50 15.38
CA GLU A 209 11.10 -5.10 16.45
C GLU A 209 10.10 -4.09 17.04
N ARG A 210 10.53 -2.85 17.27
CA ARG A 210 9.65 -1.76 17.70
C ARG A 210 8.58 -1.42 16.66
N LEU A 211 8.87 -1.53 15.36
CA LEU A 211 7.90 -1.31 14.30
C LEU A 211 6.79 -2.38 14.32
N LEU A 212 7.17 -3.66 14.46
CA LEU A 212 6.21 -4.76 14.63
C LEU A 212 5.39 -4.62 15.92
N ALA A 213 6.03 -4.22 17.02
CA ALA A 213 5.35 -3.92 18.28
C ALA A 213 4.41 -2.72 18.12
N GLY A 214 4.83 -1.69 17.37
CA GLY A 214 4.04 -0.53 17.00
C GLY A 214 2.76 -0.89 16.25
N PHE A 215 2.80 -1.87 15.38
CA PHE A 215 1.61 -2.42 14.74
C PHE A 215 0.79 -3.35 15.68
N GLY A 216 1.43 -3.91 16.71
CA GLY A 216 0.84 -4.87 17.64
C GLY A 216 1.00 -6.33 17.21
N VAL A 217 1.78 -6.59 16.16
CA VAL A 217 1.90 -7.94 15.58
C VAL A 217 3.10 -8.74 16.10
N GLY A 218 4.05 -8.10 16.79
CA GLY A 218 5.29 -8.75 17.21
C GLY A 218 5.13 -9.95 18.16
N ARG A 219 3.95 -10.12 18.78
CA ARG A 219 3.64 -11.25 19.67
C ARG A 219 2.67 -12.27 19.07
N LEU A 220 2.23 -12.07 17.83
CA LEU A 220 1.31 -13.01 17.18
C LEU A 220 2.06 -14.30 16.82
N THR A 221 1.44 -15.44 17.15
CA THR A 221 1.95 -16.74 16.72
C THR A 221 1.62 -16.98 15.25
N VAL A 222 2.36 -17.91 14.62
CA VAL A 222 2.12 -18.32 13.23
C VAL A 222 0.69 -18.80 13.04
N GLU A 223 0.19 -19.61 13.98
CA GLU A 223 -1.18 -20.17 13.96
C GLU A 223 -2.22 -19.05 14.01
N ARG A 224 -1.99 -18.02 14.85
CA ARG A 224 -2.93 -16.90 14.94
C ARG A 224 -2.93 -16.05 13.68
N VAL A 225 -1.78 -15.79 13.07
CA VAL A 225 -1.72 -15.07 11.79
C VAL A 225 -2.42 -15.84 10.68
N LYS A 226 -2.22 -17.16 10.59
CA LYS A 226 -2.93 -18.02 9.63
C LYS A 226 -4.45 -18.01 9.87
N ALA A 227 -4.88 -18.08 11.12
CA ALA A 227 -6.29 -17.98 11.47
C ALA A 227 -6.88 -16.62 11.07
N MET A 228 -6.19 -15.51 11.37
CA MET A 228 -6.62 -14.16 10.97
C MET A 228 -6.68 -13.99 9.45
N HIS A 229 -5.77 -14.63 8.70
CA HIS A 229 -5.84 -14.64 7.25
C HIS A 229 -7.11 -15.35 6.76
N ALA A 230 -7.40 -16.55 7.25
CA ALA A 230 -8.61 -17.28 6.89
C ALA A 230 -9.88 -16.49 7.26
N GLU A 231 -9.97 -16.01 8.50
CA GLU A 231 -11.05 -15.14 8.98
C GLU A 231 -11.25 -13.91 8.08
N SER A 232 -10.14 -13.26 7.66
CA SER A 232 -10.21 -12.06 6.80
C SER A 232 -10.81 -12.35 5.43
N LEU A 233 -10.57 -13.54 4.89
CA LEU A 233 -11.11 -13.97 3.62
C LEU A 233 -12.60 -14.33 3.70
N GLU A 234 -13.02 -14.97 4.80
CA GLU A 234 -14.45 -15.25 5.06
C GLU A 234 -15.24 -13.94 5.23
N LEU A 235 -14.69 -13.00 6.01
CA LEU A 235 -15.30 -11.66 6.16
C LEU A 235 -15.35 -10.90 4.84
N PHE A 236 -14.29 -11.00 4.02
CA PHE A 236 -14.24 -10.39 2.70
C PHE A 236 -15.40 -10.91 1.82
N ASP A 237 -15.55 -12.23 1.72
CA ASP A 237 -16.57 -12.85 0.89
C ASP A 237 -17.99 -12.43 1.34
N ARG A 238 -18.21 -12.39 2.66
CA ARG A 238 -19.49 -11.96 3.23
C ARG A 238 -19.71 -10.45 3.06
N ALA A 239 -18.69 -9.62 3.24
CA ALA A 239 -18.78 -8.18 3.04
C ALA A 239 -19.07 -7.84 1.58
N VAL A 240 -18.43 -8.49 0.61
CA VAL A 240 -18.70 -8.28 -0.82
C VAL A 240 -20.19 -8.55 -1.13
N ALA A 241 -20.76 -9.61 -0.55
CA ALA A 241 -22.17 -9.97 -0.78
C ALA A 241 -23.17 -8.95 -0.18
N LEU A 242 -22.79 -8.26 0.90
CA LEU A 242 -23.69 -7.35 1.63
C LEU A 242 -23.40 -5.86 1.40
N HIS A 243 -22.28 -5.50 0.77
CA HIS A 243 -21.73 -4.16 0.68
C HIS A 243 -22.71 -3.12 0.11
N ARG A 244 -23.13 -2.19 0.97
CA ARG A 244 -23.98 -1.04 0.63
C ARG A 244 -23.38 0.26 1.18
N THR A 245 -22.83 0.21 2.40
CA THR A 245 -22.27 1.38 3.09
C THR A 245 -20.80 1.57 2.73
N ARG A 246 -20.46 2.79 2.31
CA ARG A 246 -19.07 3.15 2.04
C ARG A 246 -18.28 3.28 3.34
N VAL A 247 -17.12 2.61 3.39
CA VAL A 247 -16.19 2.68 4.51
C VAL A 247 -14.78 2.95 3.99
N PRO A 248 -13.88 3.55 4.79
CA PRO A 248 -12.50 3.75 4.37
C PRO A 248 -11.82 2.42 4.02
N GLY A 249 -11.19 2.33 2.84
CA GLY A 249 -10.49 1.13 2.37
C GLY A 249 -11.38 0.06 1.71
N ASP A 250 -12.65 0.36 1.45
CA ASP A 250 -13.60 -0.56 0.81
C ASP A 250 -13.45 -0.69 -0.72
N ASP A 251 -12.51 0.06 -1.30
CA ASP A 251 -12.23 0.05 -2.73
C ASP A 251 -11.88 -1.34 -3.27
N GLN A 252 -11.26 -2.18 -2.45
CA GLN A 252 -10.92 -3.55 -2.79
C GLN A 252 -12.00 -4.59 -2.41
N LEU A 253 -13.11 -4.21 -1.77
CA LEU A 253 -14.23 -5.11 -1.49
C LEU A 253 -15.08 -5.35 -2.74
N ARG A 254 -14.50 -6.11 -3.69
CA ARG A 254 -15.14 -6.54 -4.93
C ARG A 254 -14.74 -7.99 -5.20
N GLU A 255 -15.63 -8.79 -5.74
CA GLU A 255 -15.42 -10.21 -6.00
C GLU A 255 -14.09 -10.47 -6.77
N TYR A 256 -13.81 -9.67 -7.77
CA TYR A 256 -12.62 -9.83 -8.60
C TYR A 256 -11.29 -9.55 -7.88
N TYR A 257 -11.31 -8.91 -6.69
CA TYR A 257 -10.12 -8.76 -5.85
C TYR A 257 -9.81 -10.00 -5.01
N ARG A 258 -10.73 -10.93 -4.87
CA ARG A 258 -10.61 -12.10 -3.98
C ARG A 258 -9.31 -12.90 -4.19
N PRO A 259 -8.94 -13.29 -5.42
CA PRO A 259 -7.67 -13.99 -5.66
C PRO A 259 -6.45 -13.15 -5.23
N TYR A 260 -6.41 -11.90 -5.62
CA TYR A 260 -5.33 -10.97 -5.31
C TYR A 260 -5.13 -10.77 -3.80
N VAL A 261 -6.21 -10.60 -3.04
CA VAL A 261 -6.09 -10.40 -1.57
C VAL A 261 -5.62 -11.67 -0.88
N ALA A 262 -6.09 -12.83 -1.33
CA ALA A 262 -5.69 -14.12 -0.79
C ALA A 262 -4.21 -14.42 -1.07
N ALA A 263 -3.81 -14.37 -2.34
CA ALA A 263 -2.45 -14.66 -2.76
C ALA A 263 -1.43 -13.64 -2.20
N GLY A 264 -1.84 -12.37 -2.06
CA GLY A 264 -0.94 -11.31 -1.59
C GLY A 264 -0.45 -11.48 -0.15
N ALA A 265 -1.26 -12.06 0.75
CA ALA A 265 -0.84 -12.40 2.11
C ALA A 265 -0.10 -13.76 2.12
N ALA A 266 -0.61 -14.75 1.38
CA ALA A 266 0.00 -16.08 1.30
C ALA A 266 1.46 -16.01 0.81
N GLU A 267 1.74 -15.26 -0.24
CA GLU A 267 3.10 -15.07 -0.78
C GLU A 267 4.11 -14.60 0.28
N ILE A 268 3.69 -13.74 1.21
CA ILE A 268 4.55 -13.25 2.27
C ILE A 268 4.71 -14.32 3.36
N MET A 269 3.63 -15.01 3.74
CA MET A 269 3.65 -16.09 4.73
C MET A 269 4.48 -17.30 4.26
N ASP A 270 4.47 -17.63 2.97
CA ASP A 270 5.27 -18.72 2.38
C ASP A 270 6.79 -18.47 2.48
N GLN A 271 7.19 -17.21 2.67
CA GLN A 271 8.57 -16.82 2.96
C GLN A 271 8.89 -16.91 4.47
N GLY A 272 7.97 -17.36 5.32
CA GLY A 272 8.10 -17.36 6.78
C GLY A 272 7.88 -16.00 7.43
N LEU A 273 7.41 -14.99 6.69
CA LEU A 273 7.26 -13.61 7.13
C LEU A 273 5.80 -13.36 7.60
N TYR A 274 5.41 -14.04 8.68
CA TYR A 274 4.02 -14.03 9.15
C TYR A 274 3.57 -12.68 9.71
N GLN A 275 4.41 -12.01 10.50
CA GLN A 275 4.09 -10.72 11.08
C GLN A 275 4.00 -9.63 9.99
N GLU A 276 4.84 -9.71 8.96
CA GLU A 276 4.85 -8.80 7.82
C GLU A 276 3.60 -8.96 6.94
N ALA A 277 3.06 -10.17 6.85
CA ALA A 277 1.80 -10.44 6.14
C ALA A 277 0.59 -9.74 6.80
N MET A 278 0.69 -9.43 8.10
CA MET A 278 -0.40 -8.82 8.86
C MET A 278 -0.82 -7.45 8.30
N TRP A 279 0.06 -6.70 7.67
CA TRP A 279 -0.33 -5.48 6.97
C TRP A 279 -1.40 -5.76 5.89
N ARG A 280 -1.17 -6.77 5.06
CA ARG A 280 -2.11 -7.16 4.01
C ARG A 280 -3.39 -7.76 4.60
N ILE A 281 -3.26 -8.63 5.60
CA ILE A 281 -4.39 -9.25 6.30
C ILE A 281 -5.28 -8.17 6.93
N HIS A 282 -4.70 -7.22 7.66
CA HIS A 282 -5.45 -6.15 8.30
C HIS A 282 -6.14 -5.22 7.29
N ARG A 283 -5.48 -4.92 6.16
CA ARG A 283 -6.05 -4.16 5.05
C ARG A 283 -7.28 -4.80 4.42
N THR A 284 -7.41 -6.12 4.52
CA THR A 284 -8.59 -6.87 4.08
C THR A 284 -9.62 -6.97 5.21
N TYR A 285 -9.16 -7.27 6.42
CA TYR A 285 -10.01 -7.50 7.58
C TYR A 285 -10.81 -6.25 8.00
N TYR A 286 -10.12 -5.11 8.12
CA TYR A 286 -10.71 -3.87 8.63
C TYR A 286 -11.93 -3.39 7.81
N PRO A 287 -11.84 -3.16 6.49
CA PRO A 287 -12.99 -2.68 5.72
C PRO A 287 -14.10 -3.73 5.64
N ALA A 288 -13.77 -5.03 5.59
CA ALA A 288 -14.76 -6.09 5.60
C ALA A 288 -15.56 -6.09 6.91
N ALA A 289 -14.88 -6.03 8.06
CA ALA A 289 -15.54 -5.93 9.36
C ALA A 289 -16.40 -4.66 9.48
N ALA A 290 -15.93 -3.52 8.97
CA ALA A 290 -16.66 -2.27 9.00
C ALA A 290 -17.96 -2.33 8.19
N VAL A 291 -17.90 -2.90 6.98
CA VAL A 291 -19.10 -3.13 6.14
C VAL A 291 -20.07 -4.07 6.84
N LEU A 292 -19.59 -5.19 7.40
CA LEU A 292 -20.47 -6.16 8.07
C LEU A 292 -21.14 -5.59 9.31
N LEU A 293 -20.45 -4.75 10.08
CA LEU A 293 -21.05 -4.05 11.21
C LEU A 293 -22.12 -3.03 10.81
N ALA A 294 -22.00 -2.45 9.61
CA ALA A 294 -22.97 -1.52 9.07
C ALA A 294 -24.15 -2.23 8.38
N ASP A 295 -23.86 -3.23 7.53
CA ASP A 295 -24.79 -3.74 6.52
C ASP A 295 -25.39 -5.11 6.81
N ALA A 296 -24.78 -5.91 7.72
CA ALA A 296 -25.32 -7.23 8.09
C ALA A 296 -26.62 -7.13 8.89
N ALA A 297 -27.35 -8.22 8.95
CA ALA A 297 -28.55 -8.32 9.76
C ALA A 297 -28.19 -8.14 11.26
N GLU A 298 -29.09 -7.54 12.03
CA GLU A 298 -28.87 -7.22 13.45
C GLU A 298 -28.42 -8.44 14.26
N ALA A 299 -29.02 -9.60 14.00
CA ALA A 299 -28.66 -10.87 14.65
C ALA A 299 -27.21 -11.31 14.38
N GLU A 300 -26.61 -10.92 13.25
CA GLU A 300 -25.24 -11.29 12.88
C GLU A 300 -24.19 -10.26 13.33
N ARG A 301 -24.58 -8.99 13.53
CA ARG A 301 -23.66 -7.90 13.91
C ARG A 301 -22.89 -8.17 15.20
N GLY A 302 -23.54 -8.88 16.16
CA GLY A 302 -22.91 -9.29 17.41
C GLY A 302 -21.68 -10.18 17.18
N LEU A 303 -21.79 -11.15 16.26
CA LEU A 303 -20.69 -12.04 15.87
C LEU A 303 -19.53 -11.24 15.24
N TYR A 304 -19.80 -10.43 14.24
CA TYR A 304 -18.77 -9.63 13.58
C TYR A 304 -18.10 -8.62 14.53
N GLY A 305 -18.87 -8.07 15.46
CA GLY A 305 -18.36 -7.21 16.51
C GLY A 305 -17.41 -7.94 17.45
N GLU A 306 -17.70 -9.20 17.81
CA GLU A 306 -16.80 -9.99 18.66
C GLU A 306 -15.53 -10.40 17.91
N MET A 307 -15.61 -10.81 16.66
CA MET A 307 -14.46 -11.09 15.81
C MET A 307 -13.54 -9.86 15.73
N TRP A 308 -14.10 -8.68 15.50
CA TRP A 308 -13.32 -7.43 15.46
C TRP A 308 -12.71 -7.07 16.82
N ARG A 309 -13.44 -7.24 17.92
CA ARG A 309 -12.89 -7.06 19.27
C ARG A 309 -11.76 -8.04 19.56
N SER A 310 -11.85 -9.30 19.09
CA SER A 310 -10.78 -10.29 19.24
C SER A 310 -9.49 -9.82 18.55
N VAL A 311 -9.57 -9.37 17.28
CA VAL A 311 -8.41 -8.82 16.55
C VAL A 311 -7.81 -7.63 17.30
N ARG A 312 -8.62 -6.71 17.80
CA ARG A 312 -8.12 -5.57 18.58
C ARG A 312 -7.40 -5.98 19.86
N ARG A 313 -7.88 -7.01 20.57
CA ARG A 313 -7.19 -7.58 21.74
C ARG A 313 -5.85 -8.19 21.35
N ASP A 314 -5.82 -8.97 20.27
CA ASP A 314 -4.58 -9.57 19.74
C ASP A 314 -3.53 -8.54 19.38
N LEU A 315 -3.97 -7.41 18.79
CA LEU A 315 -3.10 -6.28 18.46
C LEU A 315 -2.76 -5.39 19.68
N GLY A 316 -3.35 -5.66 20.85
CA GLY A 316 -3.18 -4.82 22.05
C GLY A 316 -3.82 -3.44 21.93
N LEU A 317 -4.92 -3.32 21.19
CA LEU A 317 -5.65 -2.07 20.91
C LEU A 317 -7.09 -2.12 21.46
N ASP A 318 -7.28 -2.79 22.57
CA ASP A 318 -8.59 -3.05 23.19
C ASP A 318 -9.03 -1.96 24.19
N SER A 319 -8.16 -1.01 24.52
CA SER A 319 -8.49 0.13 25.40
C SER A 319 -7.91 1.44 24.87
N GLU A 320 -8.55 2.56 25.22
CA GLU A 320 -8.10 3.89 24.86
C GLU A 320 -6.69 4.17 25.36
N ALA A 321 -6.39 3.81 26.61
CA ALA A 321 -5.06 3.99 27.17
C ALA A 321 -3.96 3.29 26.36
N ARG A 322 -4.20 2.04 25.93
CA ARG A 322 -3.25 1.29 25.09
C ARG A 322 -3.10 1.91 23.71
N ILE A 323 -4.20 2.38 23.10
CA ILE A 323 -4.19 3.07 21.82
C ILE A 323 -3.35 4.34 21.90
N ARG A 324 -3.58 5.19 22.93
CA ARG A 324 -2.83 6.44 23.13
C ARG A 324 -1.34 6.20 23.41
N ALA A 325 -1.02 5.21 24.25
CA ALA A 325 0.37 4.80 24.49
C ALA A 325 1.07 4.38 23.20
N ARG A 326 0.39 3.56 22.38
CA ARG A 326 0.90 3.10 21.08
C ARG A 326 1.17 4.26 20.12
N ALA A 327 0.27 5.25 20.04
CA ALA A 327 0.47 6.42 19.22
C ALA A 327 1.72 7.22 19.65
N SER A 328 1.92 7.39 20.96
CA SER A 328 3.11 8.06 21.49
C SER A 328 4.41 7.30 21.17
N GLU A 329 4.41 5.98 21.33
CA GLU A 329 5.55 5.12 20.96
C GLU A 329 5.90 5.21 19.47
N LEU A 330 4.88 5.23 18.59
CA LEU A 330 5.08 5.36 17.15
C LEU A 330 5.67 6.71 16.74
N ARG A 331 5.33 7.81 17.42
CA ARG A 331 5.94 9.12 17.15
C ARG A 331 7.44 9.11 17.46
N VAL A 332 7.84 8.52 18.60
CA VAL A 332 9.25 8.36 18.94
C VAL A 332 9.96 7.46 17.92
N LEU A 333 9.37 6.31 17.61
CA LEU A 333 9.92 5.37 16.63
C LEU A 333 10.11 6.04 15.26
N SER A 334 9.18 6.88 14.84
CA SER A 334 9.27 7.59 13.56
C SER A 334 10.54 8.44 13.44
N ALA A 335 10.88 9.17 14.50
CA ALA A 335 12.10 9.97 14.55
C ALA A 335 13.36 9.10 14.54
N ASP A 336 13.38 8.01 15.33
CA ASP A 336 14.51 7.09 15.40
C ASP A 336 14.74 6.37 14.05
N VAL A 337 13.68 6.00 13.34
CA VAL A 337 13.77 5.39 12.01
C VAL A 337 14.35 6.39 11.01
N LEU A 338 13.86 7.64 10.99
CA LEU A 338 14.40 8.68 10.11
C LEU A 338 15.90 8.84 10.28
N GLU A 339 16.35 9.02 11.53
CA GLU A 339 17.77 9.17 11.84
C GLU A 339 18.59 7.99 11.32
N ALA A 340 18.13 6.76 11.57
CA ALA A 340 18.83 5.54 11.17
C ALA A 340 18.94 5.39 9.64
N VAL A 341 17.88 5.70 8.88
CA VAL A 341 17.88 5.45 7.43
C VAL A 341 18.52 6.58 6.64
N VAL A 342 18.45 7.83 7.13
CA VAL A 342 19.10 8.98 6.50
C VAL A 342 20.62 8.88 6.63
N ALA A 343 21.13 8.38 7.77
CA ALA A 343 22.57 8.16 7.97
C ALA A 343 23.17 7.21 6.91
N VAL A 344 22.39 6.24 6.41
CA VAL A 344 22.84 5.29 5.38
C VAL A 344 22.84 5.92 3.99
N ALA A 345 21.84 6.76 3.69
CA ALA A 345 21.80 7.47 2.42
C ALA A 345 23.03 8.39 2.23
N VAL A 346 23.60 8.93 3.32
CA VAL A 346 24.84 9.70 3.30
C VAL A 346 26.06 8.81 2.99
N ALA A 347 26.11 7.59 3.54
CA ALA A 347 27.27 6.70 3.38
C ALA A 347 27.37 6.11 1.95
N GLU A 348 26.26 5.98 1.22
CA GLU A 348 26.25 5.49 -0.16
C GLU A 348 26.70 6.58 -1.18
N ASP A 349 26.51 7.87 -0.86
CA ASP A 349 26.99 9.01 -1.70
C ASP A 349 28.51 9.27 -1.58
N THR A 350 29.17 8.71 -0.56
CA THR A 350 30.61 8.94 -0.31
C THR A 350 31.51 7.82 -0.81
N ASN A 351 30.98 6.76 -1.38
CA ASN A 351 31.68 5.64 -2.01
C ASN A 351 31.44 5.59 -3.52
#